data_ce1e8d9b61747aae3f1c9d9f42f98d16
#
_entry.id   ce1e8d9b61747aae3f1c9d9f42f98d16
#
_cell.length_a   1.000
_cell.length_b   1.000
_cell.length_c   1.000
_cell.angle_alpha   90.00
_cell.angle_beta   90.00
_cell.angle_gamma   90.00
#
_symmetry.space_group_name_H-M   'P 1'
#
loop_
_entity.id
_entity.type
_entity.pdbx_description
1 polymer ?
#
loop_
_entity_poly.entity_id
_entity_poly.type
_entity_poly.pdbx_seq_one_letter_code
_entity_poly.pdbx_strand_id
1 'polypeptide(L)'
;MHRPRRRFGQNFLRDPNYIGRIVAAIAPEPGDHCVEIGPGDGALTLPLAEAAGRLDCVELDRDLARQLESRLAGKEHVQIHCRDILKFDLAELGGSPGNLRITGNLPYNISTPVLFHLLKMSHWINDMTFMLQREVVERMTAAPGNRNYGRLSVMLKYHCKVERLFHVPPEAFRPQPKVHSSVVRLRPHRPRPLQAADENALATVVRTAFGQRRKTLRNGLKSLAAAEVLERLPVDLGARPEQLGLADYVRISDAISSDGEK
;
A
#
# COMPACT_ATOMS: atom_id res chain seq x y z
N MET A 1 -9.53 -29.08 6.69
CA MET A 1 -9.50 -28.02 5.66
C MET A 1 -10.05 -26.72 6.26
N HIS A 2 -9.30 -25.61 6.25
CA HIS A 2 -9.75 -24.33 6.83
C HIS A 2 -10.98 -23.80 6.06
N ARG A 3 -12.03 -23.35 6.78
CA ARG A 3 -13.21 -22.74 6.15
C ARG A 3 -13.00 -21.22 6.06
N PRO A 4 -13.04 -20.59 4.85
CA PRO A 4 -12.83 -19.17 4.68
C PRO A 4 -13.76 -18.33 5.56
N ARG A 5 -13.21 -17.38 6.30
CA ARG A 5 -13.98 -16.52 7.21
C ARG A 5 -14.35 -15.23 6.48
N ARG A 6 -15.65 -15.02 6.24
CA ARG A 6 -16.17 -13.82 5.55
C ARG A 6 -15.73 -12.51 6.20
N ARG A 7 -15.60 -12.49 7.54
CA ARG A 7 -15.14 -11.30 8.28
C ARG A 7 -13.74 -10.85 7.93
N PHE A 8 -12.89 -11.73 7.40
CA PHE A 8 -11.53 -11.44 6.98
C PHE A 8 -11.40 -11.21 5.46
N GLY A 9 -12.51 -11.32 4.70
CA GLY A 9 -12.49 -11.12 3.24
C GLY A 9 -11.59 -12.11 2.50
N GLN A 10 -11.44 -13.33 3.02
CA GLN A 10 -10.50 -14.35 2.52
C GLN A 10 -10.92 -14.90 1.15
N ASN A 11 -10.06 -14.68 0.13
CA ASN A 11 -10.11 -15.32 -1.18
C ASN A 11 -8.72 -15.89 -1.43
N PHE A 12 -8.59 -17.21 -1.37
CA PHE A 12 -7.29 -17.89 -1.52
C PHE A 12 -6.95 -18.08 -2.98
N LEU A 13 -5.76 -17.66 -3.39
CA LEU A 13 -5.23 -17.89 -4.73
C LEU A 13 -4.96 -19.40 -4.91
N ARG A 14 -5.41 -19.97 -6.04
CA ARG A 14 -5.32 -21.42 -6.31
C ARG A 14 -4.65 -21.75 -7.63
N ASP A 15 -4.74 -20.84 -8.58
CA ASP A 15 -4.18 -21.09 -9.92
C ASP A 15 -2.64 -21.06 -9.88
N PRO A 16 -1.97 -22.19 -10.17
CA PRO A 16 -0.51 -22.29 -10.10
C PRO A 16 0.20 -21.38 -11.11
N ASN A 17 -0.42 -21.06 -12.25
CA ASN A 17 0.17 -20.14 -13.22
C ASN A 17 0.26 -18.73 -12.66
N TYR A 18 -0.80 -18.25 -11.98
CA TYR A 18 -0.77 -16.93 -11.36
C TYR A 18 0.13 -16.90 -10.12
N ILE A 19 0.18 -17.99 -9.33
CA ILE A 19 1.16 -18.13 -8.24
C ILE A 19 2.58 -17.97 -8.79
N GLY A 20 2.94 -18.73 -9.82
CA GLY A 20 4.27 -18.67 -10.45
C GLY A 20 4.59 -17.29 -11.01
N ARG A 21 3.62 -16.62 -11.67
CA ARG A 21 3.79 -15.26 -12.21
C ARG A 21 4.00 -14.21 -11.11
N ILE A 22 3.32 -14.34 -9.96
CA ILE A 22 3.49 -13.42 -8.83
C ILE A 22 4.87 -13.63 -8.21
N VAL A 23 5.29 -14.88 -7.97
CA VAL A 23 6.61 -15.19 -7.43
C VAL A 23 7.72 -14.70 -8.38
N ALA A 24 7.58 -14.93 -9.69
CA ALA A 24 8.49 -14.38 -10.69
C ALA A 24 8.51 -12.84 -10.70
N ALA A 25 7.35 -12.20 -10.46
CA ALA A 25 7.31 -10.75 -10.32
C ALA A 25 7.97 -10.26 -9.03
N ILE A 26 7.86 -10.98 -7.92
CA ILE A 26 8.59 -10.66 -6.68
C ILE A 26 10.09 -10.89 -6.92
N ALA A 27 10.45 -11.96 -7.65
CA ALA A 27 11.84 -12.38 -7.90
C ALA A 27 12.66 -12.45 -6.59
N PRO A 28 12.27 -13.31 -5.63
CA PRO A 28 13.01 -13.44 -4.38
C PRO A 28 14.39 -14.07 -4.61
N GLU A 29 15.40 -13.57 -3.88
CA GLU A 29 16.78 -14.06 -3.92
C GLU A 29 17.22 -14.58 -2.55
N PRO A 30 18.26 -15.45 -2.47
CA PRO A 30 18.74 -16.00 -1.20
C PRO A 30 19.26 -14.95 -0.18
N GLY A 31 19.56 -13.74 -0.64
CA GLY A 31 19.96 -12.61 0.22
C GLY A 31 18.78 -11.76 0.71
N ASP A 32 17.57 -11.99 0.21
CA ASP A 32 16.42 -11.15 0.51
C ASP A 32 15.79 -11.46 1.87
N HIS A 33 15.31 -10.39 2.51
CA HIS A 33 14.40 -10.46 3.64
C HIS A 33 12.99 -10.14 3.15
N CYS A 34 12.22 -11.17 2.88
CA CYS A 34 10.84 -11.06 2.44
C CYS A 34 9.87 -11.00 3.63
N VAL A 35 8.83 -10.18 3.51
CA VAL A 35 7.73 -10.08 4.49
C VAL A 35 6.42 -10.29 3.77
N GLU A 36 5.70 -11.37 4.07
CA GLU A 36 4.39 -11.64 3.49
C GLU A 36 3.28 -11.21 4.44
N ILE A 37 2.38 -10.36 3.95
CA ILE A 37 1.20 -9.89 4.68
C ILE A 37 -0.01 -10.71 4.27
N GLY A 38 -0.64 -11.38 5.24
CA GLY A 38 -1.80 -12.23 5.02
C GLY A 38 -1.48 -13.47 4.17
N PRO A 39 -0.54 -14.32 4.59
CA PRO A 39 -0.13 -15.53 3.86
C PRO A 39 -1.29 -16.49 3.60
N GLY A 40 -2.34 -16.43 4.42
CA GLY A 40 -3.51 -17.28 4.28
C GLY A 40 -3.16 -18.75 4.42
N ASP A 41 -3.49 -19.53 3.38
CA ASP A 41 -3.16 -20.96 3.35
C ASP A 41 -1.80 -21.28 2.71
N GLY A 42 -0.98 -20.26 2.44
CA GLY A 42 0.41 -20.40 2.05
C GLY A 42 0.66 -20.52 0.55
N ALA A 43 -0.24 -20.02 -0.29
CA ALA A 43 -0.09 -20.12 -1.74
C ALA A 43 1.17 -19.42 -2.27
N LEU A 44 1.53 -18.25 -1.73
CA LEU A 44 2.78 -17.56 -2.04
C LEU A 44 3.88 -17.92 -1.04
N THR A 45 3.52 -18.17 0.23
CA THR A 45 4.46 -18.47 1.32
C THR A 45 5.40 -19.63 0.99
N LEU A 46 4.85 -20.73 0.46
CA LEU A 46 5.66 -21.91 0.19
C LEU A 46 6.77 -21.67 -0.86
N PRO A 47 6.47 -21.12 -2.06
CA PRO A 47 7.52 -20.81 -3.01
C PRO A 47 8.46 -19.69 -2.53
N LEU A 48 7.99 -18.74 -1.74
CA LEU A 48 8.86 -17.71 -1.14
C LEU A 48 9.82 -18.31 -0.12
N ALA A 49 9.36 -19.26 0.71
CA ALA A 49 10.19 -19.97 1.69
C ALA A 49 11.26 -20.85 1.05
N GLU A 50 11.14 -21.23 -0.23
CA GLU A 50 12.19 -21.95 -0.96
C GLU A 50 13.25 -21.02 -1.55
N ALA A 51 12.91 -19.77 -1.81
CA ALA A 51 13.74 -18.86 -2.61
C ALA A 51 14.38 -17.72 -1.79
N ALA A 52 13.70 -17.20 -0.76
CA ALA A 52 14.19 -16.09 0.05
C ALA A 52 15.14 -16.57 1.16
N GLY A 53 16.13 -15.77 1.52
CA GLY A 53 17.05 -16.06 2.62
C GLY A 53 16.39 -15.92 3.99
N ARG A 54 15.40 -15.04 4.12
CA ARG A 54 14.55 -14.89 5.29
C ARG A 54 13.12 -14.55 4.89
N LEU A 55 12.13 -15.17 5.53
CA LEU A 55 10.73 -14.92 5.31
C LEU A 55 9.98 -14.71 6.63
N ASP A 56 9.44 -13.52 6.83
CA ASP A 56 8.53 -13.23 7.92
C ASP A 56 7.09 -13.16 7.37
N CYS A 57 6.13 -13.83 8.02
CA CYS A 57 4.73 -13.85 7.62
C CYS A 57 3.87 -13.23 8.71
N VAL A 58 3.07 -12.21 8.40
CA VAL A 58 2.16 -11.57 9.35
C VAL A 58 0.73 -11.99 9.05
N GLU A 59 0.13 -12.84 9.93
CA GLU A 59 -1.22 -13.40 9.76
C GLU A 59 -2.10 -13.09 10.97
N LEU A 60 -3.30 -12.57 10.71
CA LEU A 60 -4.26 -12.26 11.77
C LEU A 60 -5.08 -13.48 12.22
N ASP A 61 -5.32 -14.43 11.31
CA ASP A 61 -6.09 -15.65 11.61
C ASP A 61 -5.22 -16.70 12.29
N ARG A 62 -5.45 -16.92 13.59
CA ARG A 62 -4.70 -17.87 14.43
C ARG A 62 -4.66 -19.29 13.90
N ASP A 63 -5.76 -19.74 13.23
CA ASP A 63 -5.83 -21.10 12.73
C ASP A 63 -4.96 -21.26 11.49
N LEU A 64 -4.92 -20.24 10.61
CA LEU A 64 -4.03 -20.22 9.44
C LEU A 64 -2.57 -20.08 9.87
N ALA A 65 -2.27 -19.23 10.85
CA ALA A 65 -0.91 -19.09 11.39
C ALA A 65 -0.37 -20.45 11.90
N ARG A 66 -1.13 -21.16 12.74
CA ARG A 66 -0.74 -22.49 13.24
C ARG A 66 -0.58 -23.53 12.12
N GLN A 67 -1.44 -23.51 11.10
CA GLN A 67 -1.30 -24.40 9.95
C GLN A 67 -0.01 -24.14 9.18
N LEU A 68 0.36 -22.87 8.99
CA LEU A 68 1.60 -22.49 8.32
C LEU A 68 2.82 -22.87 9.15
N GLU A 69 2.82 -22.61 10.45
CA GLU A 69 3.89 -23.04 11.38
C GLU A 69 4.13 -24.55 11.26
N SER A 70 3.06 -25.35 11.27
CA SER A 70 3.17 -26.82 11.12
C SER A 70 3.71 -27.24 9.76
N ARG A 71 3.30 -26.56 8.66
CA ARG A 71 3.74 -26.90 7.30
C ARG A 71 5.17 -26.47 6.99
N LEU A 72 5.66 -25.45 7.70
CA LEU A 72 7.00 -24.88 7.53
C LEU A 72 7.96 -25.29 8.66
N ALA A 73 7.54 -26.27 9.48
CA ALA A 73 8.37 -26.82 10.54
C ALA A 73 9.71 -27.30 9.97
N GLY A 74 10.82 -26.88 10.60
CA GLY A 74 12.18 -27.17 10.14
C GLY A 74 12.78 -26.16 9.16
N LYS A 75 12.02 -25.13 8.73
CA LYS A 75 12.56 -23.99 7.96
C LYS A 75 12.89 -22.85 8.92
N GLU A 76 14.08 -22.85 9.50
CA GLU A 76 14.51 -21.89 10.55
C GLU A 76 14.51 -20.42 10.08
N HIS A 77 14.64 -20.19 8.77
CA HIS A 77 14.62 -18.86 8.14
C HIS A 77 13.20 -18.29 7.92
N VAL A 78 12.16 -19.06 8.31
CA VAL A 78 10.74 -18.63 8.20
C VAL A 78 10.16 -18.39 9.58
N GLN A 79 9.56 -17.20 9.79
CA GLN A 79 8.89 -16.85 11.04
C GLN A 79 7.43 -16.46 10.77
N ILE A 80 6.50 -16.95 11.59
CA ILE A 80 5.09 -16.64 11.51
C ILE A 80 4.69 -15.76 12.69
N HIS A 81 4.20 -14.54 12.40
CA HIS A 81 3.72 -13.59 13.39
C HIS A 81 2.18 -13.57 13.39
N CYS A 82 1.56 -14.15 14.42
CA CYS A 82 0.10 -14.13 14.57
C CYS A 82 -0.35 -12.75 15.11
N ARG A 83 -0.36 -11.73 14.25
CA ARG A 83 -0.59 -10.32 14.61
C ARG A 83 -1.39 -9.56 13.56
N ASP A 84 -1.98 -8.44 13.97
CA ASP A 84 -2.61 -7.47 13.08
C ASP A 84 -1.54 -6.59 12.42
N ILE A 85 -1.45 -6.65 11.09
CA ILE A 85 -0.49 -5.85 10.32
C ILE A 85 -0.65 -4.33 10.56
N LEU A 86 -1.86 -3.85 10.84
CA LEU A 86 -2.11 -2.42 11.11
C LEU A 86 -1.52 -1.94 12.45
N LYS A 87 -1.07 -2.88 13.30
CA LYS A 87 -0.44 -2.64 14.60
C LYS A 87 1.00 -3.18 14.65
N PHE A 88 1.46 -3.76 13.55
CA PHE A 88 2.79 -4.36 13.47
C PHE A 88 3.81 -3.31 13.04
N ASP A 89 4.91 -3.20 13.77
CA ASP A 89 6.03 -2.33 13.41
C ASP A 89 7.10 -3.15 12.67
N LEU A 90 7.43 -2.74 11.45
CA LEU A 90 8.48 -3.41 10.67
C LEU A 90 9.87 -3.32 11.33
N ALA A 91 10.10 -2.36 12.21
CA ALA A 91 11.32 -2.26 13.01
C ALA A 91 11.54 -3.50 13.90
N GLU A 92 10.47 -4.19 14.32
CA GLU A 92 10.55 -5.42 15.14
C GLU A 92 11.23 -6.58 14.39
N LEU A 93 11.23 -6.55 13.07
CA LEU A 93 11.87 -7.59 12.25
C LEU A 93 13.40 -7.47 12.22
N GLY A 94 13.94 -6.35 12.65
CA GLY A 94 15.37 -6.07 12.56
C GLY A 94 15.85 -5.85 11.12
N GLY A 95 17.14 -5.68 10.96
CA GLY A 95 17.77 -5.47 9.65
C GLY A 95 18.12 -4.00 9.38
N SER A 96 18.52 -3.72 8.16
CA SER A 96 18.93 -2.38 7.73
C SER A 96 17.78 -1.63 7.04
N PRO A 97 17.71 -0.30 7.16
CA PRO A 97 16.77 0.49 6.39
C PRO A 97 16.84 0.18 4.89
N GLY A 98 15.66 0.04 4.26
CA GLY A 98 15.58 -0.23 2.83
C GLY A 98 15.85 -1.68 2.43
N ASN A 99 15.80 -2.65 3.35
CA ASN A 99 16.10 -4.05 3.06
C ASN A 99 14.87 -4.95 2.94
N LEU A 100 13.70 -4.53 3.48
CA LEU A 100 12.52 -5.39 3.49
C LEU A 100 11.80 -5.40 2.14
N ARG A 101 11.49 -6.58 1.65
CA ARG A 101 10.68 -6.80 0.45
C ARG A 101 9.30 -7.30 0.86
N ILE A 102 8.31 -6.42 0.75
CA ILE A 102 6.95 -6.69 1.27
C ILE A 102 6.10 -7.29 0.16
N THR A 103 5.36 -8.33 0.47
CA THR A 103 4.43 -8.94 -0.49
C THR A 103 3.12 -9.37 0.17
N GLY A 104 2.12 -9.72 -0.62
CA GLY A 104 0.90 -10.34 -0.13
C GLY A 104 -0.28 -10.24 -1.08
N ASN A 105 -1.21 -11.16 -0.88
CA ASN A 105 -2.56 -11.09 -1.43
C ASN A 105 -3.45 -10.39 -0.38
N LEU A 106 -3.50 -9.05 -0.41
CA LEU A 106 -4.15 -8.31 0.67
C LEU A 106 -5.67 -8.47 0.68
N PRO A 107 -6.29 -8.70 1.85
CA PRO A 107 -7.74 -8.68 1.99
C PRO A 107 -8.30 -7.32 1.51
N TYR A 108 -9.36 -7.38 0.69
CA TYR A 108 -9.87 -6.19 -0.01
C TYR A 108 -10.35 -5.07 0.92
N ASN A 109 -10.89 -5.45 2.08
CA ASN A 109 -11.44 -4.51 3.07
C ASN A 109 -10.38 -3.71 3.83
N ILE A 110 -9.12 -4.18 3.88
CA ILE A 110 -8.03 -3.52 4.61
C ILE A 110 -6.87 -3.05 3.72
N SER A 111 -6.92 -3.32 2.41
CA SER A 111 -5.81 -3.02 1.50
C SER A 111 -5.36 -1.54 1.56
N THR A 112 -6.29 -0.59 1.51
CA THR A 112 -5.96 0.83 1.60
C THR A 112 -5.38 1.24 2.96
N PRO A 113 -5.95 0.87 4.12
CA PRO A 113 -5.29 1.06 5.42
C PRO A 113 -3.88 0.47 5.51
N VAL A 114 -3.67 -0.76 5.01
CA VAL A 114 -2.34 -1.39 5.00
C VAL A 114 -1.34 -0.57 4.19
N LEU A 115 -1.71 -0.13 2.98
CA LEU A 115 -0.84 0.73 2.17
C LEU A 115 -0.43 1.99 2.91
N PHE A 116 -1.36 2.72 3.54
CA PHE A 116 -1.03 3.91 4.33
C PHE A 116 -0.18 3.60 5.56
N HIS A 117 -0.37 2.46 6.20
CA HIS A 117 0.45 2.01 7.31
C HIS A 117 1.90 1.77 6.86
N LEU A 118 2.10 1.05 5.76
CA LEU A 118 3.42 0.76 5.21
C LEU A 118 4.15 2.02 4.71
N LEU A 119 3.43 3.02 4.17
CA LEU A 119 4.04 4.28 3.76
C LEU A 119 4.73 5.01 4.91
N LYS A 120 4.20 4.93 6.13
CA LYS A 120 4.83 5.53 7.33
C LYS A 120 6.16 4.85 7.67
N MET A 121 6.32 3.59 7.28
CA MET A 121 7.51 2.78 7.52
C MET A 121 8.33 2.56 6.24
N SER A 122 8.13 3.40 5.20
CA SER A 122 8.75 3.24 3.88
C SER A 122 10.28 3.24 3.91
N HIS A 123 10.90 3.78 4.97
CA HIS A 123 12.35 3.77 5.16
C HIS A 123 12.92 2.35 5.37
N TRP A 124 12.12 1.40 5.89
CA TRP A 124 12.51 -0.01 6.02
C TRP A 124 12.38 -0.80 4.71
N ILE A 125 11.57 -0.31 3.77
CA ILE A 125 11.06 -1.09 2.64
C ILE A 125 11.92 -0.85 1.39
N ASN A 126 12.40 -1.91 0.76
CA ASN A 126 13.04 -1.88 -0.55
C ASN A 126 12.00 -1.77 -1.66
N ASP A 127 11.11 -2.75 -1.73
CA ASP A 127 9.97 -2.77 -2.65
C ASP A 127 8.76 -3.48 -2.02
N MET A 128 7.59 -3.28 -2.66
CA MET A 128 6.35 -3.94 -2.28
C MET A 128 5.69 -4.51 -3.54
N THR A 129 5.25 -5.77 -3.49
CA THR A 129 4.49 -6.40 -4.59
C THR A 129 3.21 -6.99 -4.03
N PHE A 130 2.07 -6.38 -4.38
CA PHE A 130 0.77 -6.78 -3.86
C PHE A 130 -0.18 -7.22 -4.95
N MET A 131 -1.04 -8.19 -4.62
CA MET A 131 -2.26 -8.46 -5.36
C MET A 131 -3.44 -7.80 -4.63
N LEU A 132 -4.16 -6.92 -5.36
CA LEU A 132 -5.25 -6.08 -4.85
C LEU A 132 -6.44 -6.12 -5.81
N GLN A 133 -7.61 -5.62 -5.37
CA GLN A 133 -8.71 -5.37 -6.30
C GLN A 133 -8.27 -4.44 -7.43
N ARG A 134 -8.71 -4.74 -8.65
CA ARG A 134 -8.41 -3.95 -9.84
C ARG A 134 -8.73 -2.46 -9.66
N GLU A 135 -9.88 -2.15 -9.07
CA GLU A 135 -10.29 -0.76 -8.80
C GLU A 135 -9.28 -0.02 -7.89
N VAL A 136 -8.76 -0.69 -6.85
CA VAL A 136 -7.76 -0.11 -5.96
C VAL A 136 -6.49 0.21 -6.74
N VAL A 137 -6.01 -0.72 -7.57
CA VAL A 137 -4.81 -0.50 -8.40
C VAL A 137 -5.04 0.62 -9.44
N GLU A 138 -6.23 0.71 -10.04
CA GLU A 138 -6.60 1.82 -10.93
C GLU A 138 -6.55 3.18 -10.20
N ARG A 139 -6.98 3.24 -8.95
CA ARG A 139 -6.83 4.43 -8.10
C ARG A 139 -5.39 4.74 -7.75
N MET A 140 -4.56 3.73 -7.47
CA MET A 140 -3.14 3.90 -7.16
C MET A 140 -2.37 4.52 -8.34
N THR A 141 -2.70 4.13 -9.57
CA THR A 141 -2.01 4.53 -10.79
C THR A 141 -2.64 5.71 -11.52
N ALA A 142 -3.77 6.24 -11.03
CA ALA A 142 -4.50 7.31 -11.68
C ALA A 142 -3.67 8.61 -11.77
N ALA A 143 -3.84 9.34 -12.89
CA ALA A 143 -3.28 10.67 -13.11
C ALA A 143 -4.30 11.76 -12.73
N PRO A 144 -3.86 13.01 -12.48
CA PRO A 144 -4.76 14.16 -12.33
C PRO A 144 -5.77 14.25 -13.46
N GLY A 145 -7.00 14.67 -13.16
CA GLY A 145 -8.12 14.73 -14.09
C GLY A 145 -8.86 13.40 -14.28
N ASN A 146 -8.30 12.27 -13.86
CA ASN A 146 -8.99 10.98 -13.93
C ASN A 146 -9.98 10.83 -12.76
N ARG A 147 -11.16 10.23 -13.04
CA ARG A 147 -12.20 9.97 -12.02
C ARG A 147 -11.72 9.12 -10.85
N ASN A 148 -10.72 8.24 -11.07
CA ASN A 148 -10.15 7.38 -10.04
C ASN A 148 -9.04 8.08 -9.24
N TYR A 149 -8.59 9.28 -9.66
CA TYR A 149 -7.56 10.03 -8.95
C TYR A 149 -8.08 10.54 -7.61
N GLY A 150 -7.29 10.38 -6.57
CA GLY A 150 -7.71 10.73 -5.22
C GLY A 150 -6.55 10.71 -4.20
N ARG A 151 -6.90 10.80 -2.92
CA ARG A 151 -5.92 10.79 -1.83
C ARG A 151 -4.89 9.67 -1.95
N LEU A 152 -5.34 8.44 -2.29
CA LEU A 152 -4.44 7.30 -2.45
C LEU A 152 -3.44 7.53 -3.57
N SER A 153 -3.88 8.07 -4.72
CA SER A 153 -3.04 8.36 -5.87
C SER A 153 -1.93 9.37 -5.53
N VAL A 154 -2.31 10.48 -4.85
CA VAL A 154 -1.37 11.55 -4.48
C VAL A 154 -0.34 11.03 -3.49
N MET A 155 -0.78 10.41 -2.39
CA MET A 155 0.13 9.96 -1.34
C MET A 155 1.06 8.83 -1.81
N LEU A 156 0.56 7.89 -2.62
CA LEU A 156 1.43 6.88 -3.20
C LEU A 156 2.46 7.47 -4.16
N LYS A 157 2.06 8.42 -5.03
CA LYS A 157 3.00 9.12 -5.92
C LYS A 157 4.07 9.91 -5.15
N TYR A 158 3.73 10.46 -3.98
CA TYR A 158 4.68 11.16 -3.13
C TYR A 158 5.77 10.22 -2.59
N HIS A 159 5.35 9.02 -2.14
CA HIS A 159 6.28 8.08 -1.49
C HIS A 159 6.92 7.09 -2.44
N CYS A 160 6.24 6.68 -3.53
CA CYS A 160 6.62 5.53 -4.34
C CYS A 160 6.43 5.74 -5.84
N LYS A 161 7.28 5.09 -6.64
CA LYS A 161 6.94 4.71 -8.02
C LYS A 161 5.95 3.56 -7.96
N VAL A 162 4.81 3.68 -8.64
CA VAL A 162 3.74 2.66 -8.67
C VAL A 162 3.60 2.11 -10.08
N GLU A 163 3.66 0.78 -10.24
CA GLU A 163 3.60 0.09 -11.52
C GLU A 163 2.61 -1.07 -11.45
N ARG A 164 1.57 -1.04 -12.30
CA ARG A 164 0.68 -2.18 -12.48
C ARG A 164 1.37 -3.21 -13.37
N LEU A 165 1.50 -4.46 -12.90
CA LEU A 165 2.20 -5.53 -13.61
C LEU A 165 1.24 -6.33 -14.50
N PHE A 166 0.19 -6.92 -13.94
CA PHE A 166 -0.79 -7.70 -14.68
C PHE A 166 -2.11 -7.88 -13.92
N HIS A 167 -3.11 -8.38 -14.63
CA HIS A 167 -4.42 -8.72 -14.07
C HIS A 167 -4.50 -10.19 -13.68
N VAL A 168 -5.33 -10.48 -12.65
CA VAL A 168 -5.66 -11.82 -12.17
C VAL A 168 -7.19 -11.95 -12.17
N PRO A 169 -7.75 -12.92 -12.91
CA PRO A 169 -9.19 -13.10 -12.98
C PRO A 169 -9.76 -13.78 -11.73
N PRO A 170 -11.06 -13.62 -11.47
CA PRO A 170 -11.71 -14.20 -10.29
C PRO A 170 -11.60 -15.73 -10.18
N GLU A 171 -11.53 -16.42 -11.31
CA GLU A 171 -11.45 -17.90 -11.42
C GLU A 171 -10.19 -18.46 -10.76
N ALA A 172 -9.14 -17.64 -10.63
CA ALA A 172 -7.88 -18.01 -9.97
C ALA A 172 -8.02 -18.24 -8.46
N PHE A 173 -9.17 -17.90 -7.85
CA PHE A 173 -9.38 -17.90 -6.40
C PHE A 173 -10.46 -18.89 -5.94
N ARG A 174 -10.38 -19.30 -4.66
CA ARG A 174 -11.41 -20.02 -3.93
C ARG A 174 -11.56 -19.46 -2.50
N PRO A 175 -12.75 -19.02 -2.07
CA PRO A 175 -13.93 -18.75 -2.92
C PRO A 175 -13.62 -17.70 -3.98
N GLN A 176 -14.35 -17.77 -5.10
CA GLN A 176 -14.20 -16.82 -6.20
C GLN A 176 -14.71 -15.42 -5.80
N PRO A 177 -13.90 -14.36 -5.90
CA PRO A 177 -14.36 -13.00 -5.67
C PRO A 177 -15.27 -12.52 -6.81
N LYS A 178 -16.07 -11.47 -6.54
CA LYS A 178 -16.95 -10.87 -7.55
C LYS A 178 -16.21 -9.92 -8.52
N VAL A 179 -14.97 -9.60 -8.25
CA VAL A 179 -14.19 -8.58 -8.96
C VAL A 179 -12.82 -9.11 -9.37
N HIS A 180 -12.27 -8.54 -10.43
CA HIS A 180 -10.91 -8.83 -10.86
C HIS A 180 -9.89 -8.27 -9.87
N SER A 181 -8.74 -8.93 -9.79
CA SER A 181 -7.55 -8.45 -9.10
C SER A 181 -6.49 -7.95 -10.07
N SER A 182 -5.51 -7.26 -9.54
CA SER A 182 -4.31 -6.86 -10.29
C SER A 182 -3.10 -6.96 -9.38
N VAL A 183 -1.97 -7.34 -9.95
CA VAL A 183 -0.68 -7.29 -9.27
C VAL A 183 -0.03 -5.95 -9.56
N VAL A 184 0.46 -5.29 -8.51
CA VAL A 184 1.07 -3.97 -8.53
C VAL A 184 2.39 -4.01 -7.77
N ARG A 185 3.40 -3.29 -8.29
CA ARG A 185 4.67 -3.06 -7.61
C ARG A 185 4.77 -1.60 -7.19
N LEU A 186 5.26 -1.40 -5.97
CA LEU A 186 5.60 -0.08 -5.43
C LEU A 186 7.07 -0.08 -5.03
N ARG A 187 7.81 0.95 -5.45
CA ARG A 187 9.19 1.18 -5.01
C ARG A 187 9.28 2.54 -4.35
N PRO A 188 9.63 2.62 -3.06
CA PRO A 188 9.86 3.90 -2.40
C PRO A 188 10.88 4.74 -3.16
N HIS A 189 10.62 6.04 -3.31
CA HIS A 189 11.56 6.95 -3.94
C HIS A 189 12.80 7.17 -3.05
N ARG A 190 13.99 7.10 -3.63
CA ARG A 190 15.27 7.36 -2.97
C ARG A 190 16.25 8.02 -3.94
N PRO A 191 16.48 9.35 -3.88
CA PRO A 191 15.73 10.34 -3.09
C PRO A 191 14.31 10.57 -3.63
N ARG A 192 13.44 11.20 -2.83
CA ARG A 192 12.12 11.61 -3.30
C ARG A 192 12.24 12.74 -4.34
N PRO A 193 11.47 12.70 -5.43
CA PRO A 193 11.51 13.73 -6.48
C PRO A 193 10.92 15.08 -6.01
N LEU A 194 10.04 15.06 -5.01
CA LEU A 194 9.46 16.21 -4.35
C LEU A 194 9.49 15.98 -2.85
N GLN A 195 9.82 17.03 -2.10
CA GLN A 195 9.89 16.98 -0.63
C GLN A 195 9.03 18.11 -0.07
N ALA A 196 8.01 17.75 0.71
CA ALA A 196 7.23 18.72 1.49
C ALA A 196 8.00 19.11 2.76
N ALA A 197 7.84 20.34 3.20
CA ALA A 197 8.44 20.82 4.46
C ALA A 197 7.92 20.01 5.66
N ASP A 198 6.63 19.67 5.68
CA ASP A 198 6.00 18.77 6.64
C ASP A 198 5.10 17.75 5.93
N GLU A 199 5.46 16.45 6.03
CA GLU A 199 4.69 15.36 5.44
C GLU A 199 3.32 15.15 6.11
N ASN A 200 3.17 15.48 7.39
CA ASN A 200 1.88 15.38 8.09
C ASN A 200 0.94 16.49 7.63
N ALA A 201 1.47 17.71 7.40
CA ALA A 201 0.72 18.80 6.80
C ALA A 201 0.27 18.42 5.37
N LEU A 202 1.15 17.88 4.53
CA LEU A 202 0.79 17.38 3.20
C LEU A 202 -0.33 16.34 3.28
N ALA A 203 -0.19 15.34 4.13
CA ALA A 203 -1.21 14.30 4.31
C ALA A 203 -2.56 14.87 4.77
N THR A 204 -2.53 15.94 5.59
CA THR A 204 -3.72 16.63 6.08
C THR A 204 -4.38 17.45 4.98
N VAL A 205 -3.61 18.22 4.21
CA VAL A 205 -4.11 19.00 3.06
C VAL A 205 -4.78 18.08 2.05
N VAL A 206 -4.10 17.01 1.64
CA VAL A 206 -4.63 16.03 0.68
C VAL A 206 -5.90 15.36 1.21
N ARG A 207 -5.92 14.94 2.48
CA ARG A 207 -7.09 14.34 3.12
C ARG A 207 -8.28 15.28 3.12
N THR A 208 -8.06 16.55 3.49
CA THR A 208 -9.11 17.57 3.62
C THR A 208 -9.67 17.93 2.24
N ALA A 209 -8.82 18.17 1.25
CA ALA A 209 -9.24 18.46 -0.11
C ALA A 209 -10.12 17.34 -0.70
N PHE A 210 -9.67 16.08 -0.63
CA PHE A 210 -10.44 14.94 -1.15
C PHE A 210 -11.62 14.53 -0.28
N GLY A 211 -11.70 14.98 0.98
CA GLY A 211 -12.89 14.86 1.83
C GLY A 211 -14.08 15.65 1.27
N GLN A 212 -13.81 16.69 0.51
CA GLN A 212 -14.82 17.54 -0.15
C GLN A 212 -14.65 17.56 -1.69
N ARG A 213 -14.41 16.42 -2.30
CA ARG A 213 -14.05 16.24 -3.70
C ARG A 213 -14.94 17.00 -4.71
N ARG A 214 -16.23 17.16 -4.43
CA ARG A 214 -17.16 17.88 -5.32
C ARG A 214 -17.09 19.40 -5.22
N LYS A 215 -16.39 19.94 -4.23
CA LYS A 215 -16.20 21.38 -4.02
C LYS A 215 -14.90 21.86 -4.64
N THR A 216 -14.81 23.18 -4.88
CA THR A 216 -13.55 23.83 -5.28
C THR A 216 -12.56 23.79 -4.12
N LEU A 217 -11.25 23.94 -4.42
CA LEU A 217 -10.21 23.99 -3.41
C LEU A 217 -10.44 25.06 -2.35
N ARG A 218 -10.88 26.28 -2.77
CA ARG A 218 -11.24 27.37 -1.83
C ARG A 218 -12.19 26.87 -0.74
N ASN A 219 -13.24 26.18 -1.13
CA ASN A 219 -14.23 25.66 -0.20
C ASN A 219 -13.75 24.41 0.56
N GLY A 220 -12.90 23.60 -0.06
CA GLY A 220 -12.37 22.38 0.54
C GLY A 220 -11.35 22.67 1.65
N LEU A 221 -10.51 23.70 1.47
CA LEU A 221 -9.37 24.00 2.35
C LEU A 221 -9.65 25.09 3.41
N LYS A 222 -10.82 25.73 3.39
CA LYS A 222 -11.18 26.81 4.33
C LYS A 222 -11.07 26.45 5.81
N SER A 223 -11.05 25.18 6.16
CA SER A 223 -10.86 24.71 7.53
C SER A 223 -9.38 24.57 7.93
N LEU A 224 -8.45 24.71 6.98
CA LEU A 224 -7.02 24.58 7.22
C LEU A 224 -6.27 25.90 7.26
N ALA A 225 -6.79 26.95 6.58
CA ALA A 225 -6.14 28.24 6.52
C ALA A 225 -7.16 29.35 6.31
N ALA A 226 -6.80 30.56 6.74
CA ALA A 226 -7.59 31.79 6.54
C ALA A 226 -7.70 32.14 5.04
N ALA A 227 -8.67 32.95 4.68
CA ALA A 227 -8.94 33.30 3.26
C ALA A 227 -7.73 34.00 2.63
N GLU A 228 -7.05 34.87 3.38
CA GLU A 228 -5.88 35.63 2.95
C GLU A 228 -4.69 34.72 2.60
N VAL A 229 -4.52 33.61 3.35
CA VAL A 229 -3.48 32.61 3.08
C VAL A 229 -3.84 31.82 1.83
N LEU A 230 -5.10 31.39 1.72
CA LEU A 230 -5.57 30.65 0.55
C LEU A 230 -5.41 31.46 -0.73
N GLU A 231 -5.70 32.77 -0.71
CA GLU A 231 -5.59 33.63 -1.89
C GLU A 231 -4.14 33.85 -2.38
N ARG A 232 -3.17 33.63 -1.52
CA ARG A 232 -1.72 33.67 -1.88
C ARG A 232 -1.20 32.37 -2.45
N LEU A 233 -1.98 31.30 -2.40
CA LEU A 233 -1.53 30.00 -2.91
C LEU A 233 -1.28 30.06 -4.42
N PRO A 234 -0.17 29.50 -4.92
CA PRO A 234 0.19 29.51 -6.33
C PRO A 234 -0.57 28.43 -7.14
N VAL A 235 -1.88 28.31 -6.92
CA VAL A 235 -2.76 27.31 -7.55
C VAL A 235 -4.12 27.93 -7.85
N ASP A 236 -4.84 27.36 -8.83
CA ASP A 236 -6.23 27.75 -9.09
C ASP A 236 -7.16 27.27 -7.97
N LEU A 237 -7.62 28.18 -7.13
CA LEU A 237 -8.58 27.90 -6.05
C LEU A 237 -9.98 27.53 -6.56
N GLY A 238 -10.30 27.82 -7.82
CA GLY A 238 -11.54 27.41 -8.49
C GLY A 238 -11.51 25.95 -8.95
N ALA A 239 -10.30 25.36 -9.07
CA ALA A 239 -10.13 23.98 -9.46
C ALA A 239 -10.69 22.99 -8.40
N ARG A 240 -11.03 21.78 -8.85
CA ARG A 240 -11.40 20.67 -7.95
C ARG A 240 -10.16 19.87 -7.56
N PRO A 241 -10.18 19.18 -6.39
CA PRO A 241 -9.06 18.40 -5.90
C PRO A 241 -8.47 17.42 -6.91
N GLU A 242 -9.29 16.78 -7.73
CA GLU A 242 -8.82 15.82 -8.73
C GLU A 242 -8.07 16.42 -9.92
N GLN A 243 -8.11 17.72 -10.10
CA GLN A 243 -7.42 18.40 -11.19
C GLN A 243 -5.96 18.75 -10.86
N LEU A 244 -5.60 18.76 -9.55
CA LEU A 244 -4.28 19.13 -9.10
C LEU A 244 -3.28 17.98 -9.15
N GLY A 245 -2.04 18.31 -9.53
CA GLY A 245 -0.91 17.40 -9.45
C GLY A 245 -0.27 17.33 -8.06
N LEU A 246 0.65 16.38 -7.86
CA LEU A 246 1.39 16.23 -6.62
C LEU A 246 2.15 17.50 -6.23
N ALA A 247 2.79 18.17 -7.20
CA ALA A 247 3.57 19.41 -6.96
C ALA A 247 2.68 20.55 -6.42
N ASP A 248 1.42 20.61 -6.86
CA ASP A 248 0.48 21.61 -6.35
C ASP A 248 0.14 21.35 -4.89
N TYR A 249 -0.09 20.07 -4.52
CA TYR A 249 -0.35 19.68 -3.13
C TYR A 249 0.82 19.98 -2.21
N VAL A 250 2.06 19.75 -2.66
CA VAL A 250 3.27 20.10 -1.89
C VAL A 250 3.33 21.62 -1.67
N ARG A 251 3.16 22.43 -2.73
CA ARG A 251 3.15 23.90 -2.63
C ARG A 251 2.07 24.42 -1.68
N ILE A 252 0.87 23.87 -1.75
CA ILE A 252 -0.24 24.21 -0.83
C ILE A 252 0.15 23.89 0.62
N SER A 253 0.68 22.70 0.85
CA SER A 253 1.10 22.24 2.17
C SER A 253 2.16 23.16 2.77
N ASP A 254 3.21 23.45 2.02
CA ASP A 254 4.34 24.26 2.48
C ASP A 254 3.90 25.70 2.78
N ALA A 255 3.03 26.28 1.94
CA ALA A 255 2.51 27.63 2.18
C ALA A 255 1.61 27.72 3.42
N ILE A 256 0.78 26.71 3.67
CA ILE A 256 -0.07 26.65 4.88
C ILE A 256 0.78 26.46 6.15
N SER A 257 1.81 25.61 6.09
CA SER A 257 2.71 25.38 7.23
C SER A 257 3.51 26.62 7.61
N SER A 258 4.02 27.37 6.61
CA SER A 258 4.80 28.57 6.84
C SER A 258 4.00 29.74 7.46
N ASP A 259 2.67 29.74 7.32
CA ASP A 259 1.80 30.78 7.91
C ASP A 259 1.42 30.43 9.37
N GLY A 260 1.39 29.15 9.73
CA GLY A 260 1.08 28.68 11.09
C GLY A 260 2.23 28.84 12.09
N GLU A 261 3.44 29.19 11.62
CA GLU A 261 4.64 29.44 12.45
C GLU A 261 4.81 30.94 12.78
N LYS A 262 3.95 31.82 12.26
CA LYS A 262 3.90 33.27 12.59
C LYS A 262 2.83 33.57 13.61
#